data_375507ee46fc70255743f5485b29bd30
#
_entry.id   375507ee46fc70255743f5485b29bd30
#
_cell.length_a   1.000
_cell.length_b   1.000
_cell.length_c   1.000
_cell.angle_alpha   90.00
_cell.angle_beta   90.00
_cell.angle_gamma   90.00
#
_symmetry.space_group_name_H-M   'P 1'
#
loop_
_entity.id
_entity.type
_entity.pdbx_description
1 polymer ?
#
loop_
_entity_poly.entity_id
_entity_poly.type
_entity_poly.pdbx_seq_one_letter_code
_entity_poly.pdbx_strand_id
1 'polypeptide(L)'
;MYKRDFEGLLNNHRLPKSMLLYGECDFQNNYFSTKVTQQWSEADDEKLLLHYDEYDFTTAKNHLSQSSLFGGQNIVVIKSDKAIPKKELDVLVALCEKSDNSFLLFQYFGDSKKAVNIAKSFKKNFVRFFKPNLGEALSLLNLKAKEVGLNISGYTLQHLYLLQLEDLSLCVNEFEKLALFDTEVQSADIDRVVYGLGAVGLDSFVEKLLKKEDIKDSFSTLSESGGADEVRVINAIQSYLSQLLLFHMYIKMHGTFDARAILGYPLPPQLAKQRADHSIRIEIQTYKNVLEHLAKTELALKKVKNLDKNSYLISALIKLQAYL
;
A
#
# COMPACT_ATOMS: atom_id res chain seq x y z
N MET A 1 -7.97 -19.71 4.71
CA MET A 1 -7.35 -19.64 6.04
C MET A 1 -7.10 -18.18 6.43
N TYR A 2 -6.93 -17.90 7.74
CA TYR A 2 -6.53 -16.57 8.19
C TYR A 2 -5.03 -16.35 7.95
N LYS A 3 -4.60 -15.08 7.84
CA LYS A 3 -3.18 -14.71 7.65
C LYS A 3 -2.27 -15.35 8.71
N ARG A 4 -2.67 -15.33 9.98
CA ARG A 4 -1.90 -15.94 11.08
C ARG A 4 -1.66 -17.44 10.90
N ASP A 5 -2.70 -18.17 10.45
CA ASP A 5 -2.59 -19.62 10.20
C ASP A 5 -1.64 -19.89 9.03
N PHE A 6 -1.73 -19.07 7.99
CA PHE A 6 -0.84 -19.14 6.84
C PHE A 6 0.61 -18.84 7.22
N GLU A 7 0.87 -17.78 7.98
CA GLU A 7 2.22 -17.48 8.50
C GLU A 7 2.76 -18.64 9.35
N GLY A 8 1.91 -19.29 10.12
CA GLY A 8 2.26 -20.51 10.85
C GLY A 8 2.67 -21.68 9.95
N LEU A 9 1.97 -21.89 8.82
CA LEU A 9 2.34 -22.89 7.82
C LEU A 9 3.65 -22.54 7.12
N LEU A 10 3.83 -21.27 6.77
CA LEU A 10 5.04 -20.75 6.14
C LEU A 10 6.26 -20.96 7.05
N ASN A 11 6.17 -20.56 8.32
CA ASN A 11 7.28 -20.67 9.28
C ASN A 11 7.63 -22.13 9.61
N ASN A 12 6.69 -23.06 9.53
CA ASN A 12 6.90 -24.47 9.80
C ASN A 12 7.19 -25.31 8.55
N HIS A 13 7.40 -24.70 7.39
CA HIS A 13 7.64 -25.40 6.12
C HIS A 13 6.56 -26.45 5.77
N ARG A 14 5.27 -26.08 5.98
CA ARG A 14 4.11 -26.96 5.76
C ARG A 14 3.10 -26.38 4.80
N LEU A 15 3.58 -25.59 3.83
CA LEU A 15 2.70 -25.00 2.82
C LEU A 15 2.09 -26.09 1.93
N PRO A 16 0.81 -25.96 1.55
CA PRO A 16 0.19 -26.85 0.57
C PRO A 16 0.78 -26.64 -0.81
N LYS A 17 0.72 -27.62 -1.70
CA LYS A 17 1.26 -27.59 -3.06
C LYS A 17 0.49 -26.62 -4.01
N SER A 18 -0.71 -26.22 -3.64
CA SER A 18 -1.48 -25.23 -4.40
C SER A 18 -2.06 -24.16 -3.47
N MET A 19 -1.91 -22.89 -3.82
CA MET A 19 -2.38 -21.75 -3.01
C MET A 19 -2.96 -20.64 -3.86
N LEU A 20 -3.97 -19.96 -3.30
CA LEU A 20 -4.49 -18.68 -3.79
C LEU A 20 -4.17 -17.58 -2.79
N LEU A 21 -3.54 -16.50 -3.28
CA LEU A 21 -3.34 -15.26 -2.55
C LEU A 21 -4.17 -14.16 -3.20
N TYR A 22 -4.95 -13.41 -2.41
CA TYR A 22 -5.77 -12.30 -2.91
C TYR A 22 -6.10 -11.31 -1.81
N GLY A 23 -6.65 -10.17 -2.13
CA GLY A 23 -7.16 -9.23 -1.12
C GLY A 23 -7.05 -7.77 -1.53
N GLU A 24 -6.91 -6.91 -0.53
CA GLU A 24 -6.94 -5.45 -0.66
C GLU A 24 -5.54 -4.83 -0.57
N CYS A 25 -4.51 -5.64 -0.34
CA CYS A 25 -3.13 -5.19 -0.18
C CYS A 25 -2.20 -5.95 -1.14
N ASP A 26 -1.92 -5.33 -2.29
CA ASP A 26 -1.06 -5.90 -3.33
C ASP A 26 0.36 -6.12 -2.83
N PHE A 27 0.85 -5.25 -1.95
CA PHE A 27 2.16 -5.43 -1.31
C PHE A 27 2.24 -6.76 -0.56
N GLN A 28 1.26 -7.06 0.30
CA GLN A 28 1.23 -8.34 1.03
C GLN A 28 1.12 -9.52 0.09
N ASN A 29 0.27 -9.42 -0.96
CA ASN A 29 0.12 -10.44 -1.96
C ASN A 29 1.47 -10.77 -2.64
N ASN A 30 2.21 -9.76 -3.08
CA ASN A 30 3.52 -9.94 -3.69
C ASN A 30 4.58 -10.42 -2.69
N TYR A 31 4.64 -9.83 -1.49
CA TYR A 31 5.59 -10.21 -0.44
C TYR A 31 5.47 -11.68 -0.07
N PHE A 32 4.26 -12.12 0.23
CA PHE A 32 4.03 -13.51 0.62
C PHE A 32 4.14 -14.50 -0.54
N SER A 33 3.84 -14.09 -1.78
CA SER A 33 4.12 -14.87 -2.98
C SER A 33 5.60 -15.20 -3.09
N THR A 34 6.47 -14.21 -2.91
CA THR A 34 7.92 -14.43 -2.92
C THR A 34 8.34 -15.43 -1.84
N LYS A 35 7.82 -15.32 -0.61
CA LYS A 35 8.12 -16.25 0.48
C LYS A 35 7.63 -17.67 0.19
N VAL A 36 6.42 -17.82 -0.37
CA VAL A 36 5.86 -19.12 -0.76
C VAL A 36 6.72 -19.78 -1.83
N THR A 37 7.05 -19.04 -2.90
CA THR A 37 7.86 -19.60 -3.99
C THR A 37 9.29 -19.90 -3.55
N GLN A 38 9.90 -19.10 -2.69
CA GLN A 38 11.20 -19.40 -2.10
C GLN A 38 11.20 -20.70 -1.30
N GLN A 39 10.11 -20.95 -0.54
CA GLN A 39 10.00 -22.17 0.25
C GLN A 39 9.78 -23.43 -0.60
N TRP A 40 9.08 -23.31 -1.71
CA TRP A 40 8.86 -24.43 -2.63
C TRP A 40 10.08 -24.69 -3.53
N SER A 41 10.99 -23.70 -3.69
CA SER A 41 12.08 -23.79 -4.66
C SER A 41 13.33 -24.41 -4.06
N GLU A 42 13.97 -25.25 -4.87
CA GLU A 42 15.35 -25.72 -4.72
C GLU A 42 16.26 -25.07 -5.78
N ALA A 43 17.55 -25.35 -5.75
CA ALA A 43 18.55 -24.63 -6.56
C ALA A 43 18.34 -24.73 -8.08
N ASP A 44 17.78 -25.85 -8.55
CA ASP A 44 17.66 -26.17 -9.99
C ASP A 44 16.19 -26.19 -10.50
N ASP A 45 15.30 -25.49 -9.82
CA ASP A 45 13.87 -25.54 -10.13
C ASP A 45 13.47 -24.66 -11.30
N GLU A 46 12.60 -25.20 -12.17
CA GLU A 46 11.95 -24.44 -13.23
C GLU A 46 10.71 -23.73 -12.74
N LYS A 47 10.74 -22.37 -12.75
CA LYS A 47 9.59 -21.51 -12.42
C LYS A 47 8.98 -20.95 -13.69
N LEU A 48 7.73 -21.29 -13.93
CA LEU A 48 6.91 -20.66 -14.96
C LEU A 48 6.09 -19.54 -14.33
N LEU A 49 6.36 -18.30 -14.74
CA LEU A 49 5.63 -17.12 -14.29
C LEU A 49 4.75 -16.62 -15.45
N LEU A 50 3.44 -16.63 -15.23
CA LEU A 50 2.44 -16.18 -16.19
C LEU A 50 1.77 -14.90 -15.67
N HIS A 51 2.01 -13.79 -16.36
CA HIS A 51 1.46 -12.48 -16.00
C HIS A 51 0.22 -12.15 -16.81
N TYR A 52 -0.89 -11.81 -16.16
CA TYR A 52 -2.11 -11.23 -16.75
C TYR A 52 -2.56 -11.88 -18.06
N ASP A 53 -2.30 -11.27 -19.19
CA ASP A 53 -2.74 -11.75 -20.51
C ASP A 53 -1.86 -12.89 -21.07
N GLU A 54 -0.74 -13.21 -20.43
CA GLU A 54 0.15 -14.34 -20.81
C GLU A 54 -0.36 -15.70 -20.31
N TYR A 55 -1.44 -15.71 -19.51
CA TYR A 55 -1.98 -16.96 -19.04
C TYR A 55 -2.50 -17.83 -20.20
N ASP A 56 -1.90 -19.01 -20.34
CA ASP A 56 -2.35 -20.09 -21.21
C ASP A 56 -2.48 -21.39 -20.41
N PHE A 57 -3.68 -21.96 -20.43
CA PHE A 57 -3.99 -23.19 -19.70
C PHE A 57 -3.12 -24.36 -20.12
N THR A 58 -2.87 -24.50 -21.43
CA THR A 58 -2.10 -25.63 -21.98
C THR A 58 -0.65 -25.55 -21.50
N THR A 59 -0.06 -24.38 -21.56
CA THR A 59 1.29 -24.11 -21.07
C THR A 59 1.43 -24.40 -19.58
N ALA A 60 0.52 -23.86 -18.74
CA ALA A 60 0.51 -24.09 -17.31
C ALA A 60 0.34 -25.60 -16.97
N LYS A 61 -0.60 -26.28 -17.65
CA LYS A 61 -0.86 -27.71 -17.48
C LYS A 61 0.37 -28.55 -17.86
N ASN A 62 0.97 -28.28 -19.01
CA ASN A 62 2.14 -29.01 -19.48
C ASN A 62 3.30 -28.88 -18.51
N HIS A 63 3.58 -27.66 -18.03
CA HIS A 63 4.65 -27.42 -17.05
C HIS A 63 4.42 -28.19 -15.73
N LEU A 64 3.18 -28.20 -15.19
CA LEU A 64 2.84 -28.97 -13.98
C LEU A 64 2.84 -30.50 -14.19
N SER A 65 2.73 -30.96 -15.45
CA SER A 65 2.69 -32.38 -15.79
C SER A 65 4.04 -32.96 -16.20
N GLN A 66 5.06 -32.12 -16.31
CA GLN A 66 6.42 -32.58 -16.67
C GLN A 66 6.99 -33.46 -15.53
N SER A 67 7.57 -34.58 -15.90
CA SER A 67 8.41 -35.32 -14.98
C SER A 67 9.81 -34.75 -15.02
N SER A 68 10.27 -34.18 -13.92
CA SER A 68 11.65 -33.74 -13.82
C SER A 68 12.58 -34.95 -13.87
N LEU A 69 13.38 -35.07 -14.92
CA LEU A 69 14.39 -36.13 -15.05
C LEU A 69 15.54 -35.98 -14.05
N PHE A 70 15.69 -34.79 -13.46
CA PHE A 70 16.76 -34.43 -12.51
C PHE A 70 16.28 -34.11 -11.10
N GLY A 71 15.00 -34.34 -10.78
CA GLY A 71 14.44 -34.20 -9.43
C GLY A 71 13.99 -32.79 -9.03
N GLY A 72 14.00 -31.81 -9.96
CA GLY A 72 13.55 -30.43 -9.68
C GLY A 72 12.05 -30.29 -9.48
N GLN A 73 11.63 -29.16 -8.90
CA GLN A 73 10.24 -28.78 -8.66
C GLN A 73 9.66 -28.04 -9.89
N ASN A 74 8.41 -28.36 -10.25
CA ASN A 74 7.69 -27.65 -11.31
C ASN A 74 6.78 -26.60 -10.66
N ILE A 75 7.18 -25.35 -10.67
CA ILE A 75 6.45 -24.28 -10.00
C ILE A 75 5.78 -23.38 -11.03
N VAL A 76 4.46 -23.28 -10.98
CA VAL A 76 3.68 -22.34 -11.77
C VAL A 76 3.17 -21.23 -10.87
N VAL A 77 3.49 -19.99 -11.23
CA VAL A 77 2.96 -18.77 -10.59
C VAL A 77 2.12 -18.03 -11.61
N ILE A 78 0.85 -17.86 -11.31
CA ILE A 78 -0.08 -17.11 -12.16
C ILE A 78 -0.43 -15.81 -11.44
N LYS A 79 -0.20 -14.66 -12.10
CA LYS A 79 -0.63 -13.33 -11.64
C LYS A 79 -1.73 -12.83 -12.55
N SER A 80 -2.92 -12.57 -12.02
CA SER A 80 -4.04 -12.10 -12.84
C SER A 80 -5.00 -11.21 -12.06
N ASP A 81 -5.56 -10.21 -12.71
CA ASP A 81 -6.71 -9.43 -12.30
C ASP A 81 -8.04 -9.99 -12.83
N LYS A 82 -7.96 -10.97 -13.75
CA LYS A 82 -9.10 -11.66 -14.37
C LYS A 82 -9.31 -13.04 -13.74
N ALA A 83 -10.56 -13.43 -13.62
CA ALA A 83 -10.90 -14.78 -13.16
C ALA A 83 -10.59 -15.82 -14.23
N ILE A 84 -9.86 -16.86 -13.85
CA ILE A 84 -9.62 -18.03 -14.69
C ILE A 84 -10.83 -18.98 -14.59
N PRO A 85 -11.21 -19.69 -15.68
CA PRO A 85 -12.29 -20.66 -15.65
C PRO A 85 -12.08 -21.72 -14.57
N LYS A 86 -13.14 -21.97 -13.77
CA LYS A 86 -13.07 -22.92 -12.67
C LYS A 86 -12.57 -24.31 -13.07
N LYS A 87 -13.02 -24.80 -14.25
CA LYS A 87 -12.61 -26.12 -14.78
C LYS A 87 -11.09 -26.21 -14.98
N GLU A 88 -10.46 -25.14 -15.45
CA GLU A 88 -9.02 -25.09 -15.67
C GLU A 88 -8.27 -25.10 -14.34
N LEU A 89 -8.71 -24.27 -13.37
CA LEU A 89 -8.12 -24.23 -12.03
C LEU A 89 -8.25 -25.57 -11.31
N ASP A 90 -9.42 -26.22 -11.40
CA ASP A 90 -9.64 -27.54 -10.79
C ASP A 90 -8.66 -28.59 -11.35
N VAL A 91 -8.35 -28.53 -12.65
CA VAL A 91 -7.35 -29.42 -13.28
C VAL A 91 -5.95 -29.13 -12.78
N LEU A 92 -5.54 -27.84 -12.76
CA LEU A 92 -4.20 -27.45 -12.33
C LEU A 92 -3.97 -27.80 -10.84
N VAL A 93 -4.95 -27.55 -9.97
CA VAL A 93 -4.89 -27.93 -8.55
C VAL A 93 -4.80 -29.46 -8.39
N ALA A 94 -5.60 -30.22 -9.16
CA ALA A 94 -5.56 -31.68 -9.11
C ALA A 94 -4.22 -32.27 -9.56
N LEU A 95 -3.52 -31.63 -10.51
CA LEU A 95 -2.16 -32.02 -10.89
C LEU A 95 -1.19 -31.86 -9.73
N CYS A 96 -1.23 -30.74 -9.00
CA CYS A 96 -0.41 -30.52 -7.82
C CYS A 96 -0.72 -31.51 -6.67
N GLU A 97 -2.00 -31.91 -6.51
CA GLU A 97 -2.37 -32.90 -5.50
C GLU A 97 -1.82 -34.30 -5.82
N LYS A 98 -1.70 -34.65 -7.10
CA LYS A 98 -1.23 -35.97 -7.55
C LYS A 98 0.28 -36.09 -7.70
N SER A 99 0.97 -34.97 -7.88
CA SER A 99 2.43 -34.92 -8.07
C SER A 99 3.11 -34.54 -6.75
N ASP A 100 4.28 -35.09 -6.49
CA ASP A 100 5.10 -34.64 -5.34
C ASP A 100 5.89 -33.39 -5.63
N ASN A 101 6.16 -33.10 -6.89
CA ASN A 101 7.09 -32.05 -7.33
C ASN A 101 6.39 -30.89 -8.07
N SER A 102 5.04 -30.82 -8.08
CA SER A 102 4.31 -29.80 -8.83
C SER A 102 3.61 -28.83 -7.87
N PHE A 103 3.81 -27.52 -8.07
CA PHE A 103 3.32 -26.46 -7.20
C PHE A 103 2.63 -25.36 -8.01
N LEU A 104 1.50 -24.86 -7.51
CA LEU A 104 0.71 -23.82 -8.14
C LEU A 104 0.46 -22.67 -7.15
N LEU A 105 0.91 -21.48 -7.49
CA LEU A 105 0.54 -20.25 -6.81
C LEU A 105 -0.31 -19.38 -7.73
N PHE A 106 -1.51 -19.04 -7.30
CA PHE A 106 -2.34 -18.07 -7.97
C PHE A 106 -2.43 -16.78 -7.15
N GLN A 107 -1.91 -15.70 -7.70
CA GLN A 107 -2.04 -14.36 -7.16
C GLN A 107 -3.18 -13.65 -7.91
N TYR A 108 -4.25 -13.31 -7.21
CA TYR A 108 -5.38 -12.61 -7.79
C TYR A 108 -5.44 -11.16 -7.29
N PHE A 109 -5.42 -10.22 -8.23
CA PHE A 109 -5.41 -8.77 -8.00
C PHE A 109 -6.73 -8.07 -8.38
N GLY A 110 -7.75 -8.82 -8.74
CA GLY A 110 -9.06 -8.30 -9.12
C GLY A 110 -10.03 -8.19 -7.94
N ASP A 111 -11.31 -8.03 -8.27
CA ASP A 111 -12.38 -7.86 -7.27
C ASP A 111 -12.44 -9.05 -6.30
N SER A 112 -12.31 -8.76 -5.00
CA SER A 112 -12.38 -9.76 -3.91
C SER A 112 -13.69 -10.56 -3.90
N LYS A 113 -14.80 -10.03 -4.43
CA LYS A 113 -16.06 -10.78 -4.57
C LYS A 113 -15.94 -11.91 -5.59
N LYS A 114 -15.20 -11.68 -6.68
CA LYS A 114 -14.92 -12.72 -7.70
C LYS A 114 -13.93 -13.75 -7.17
N ALA A 115 -12.99 -13.36 -6.32
CA ALA A 115 -12.03 -14.24 -5.67
C ALA A 115 -12.69 -15.37 -4.87
N VAL A 116 -13.86 -15.15 -4.27
CA VAL A 116 -14.61 -16.18 -3.53
C VAL A 116 -14.94 -17.40 -4.41
N ASN A 117 -15.24 -17.18 -5.69
CA ASN A 117 -15.48 -18.29 -6.61
C ASN A 117 -14.19 -19.01 -7.00
N ILE A 118 -13.10 -18.27 -7.18
CA ILE A 118 -11.76 -18.82 -7.45
C ILE A 118 -11.29 -19.67 -6.27
N ALA A 119 -11.50 -19.20 -5.04
CA ALA A 119 -11.11 -19.88 -3.82
C ALA A 119 -11.74 -21.28 -3.66
N LYS A 120 -12.90 -21.53 -4.28
CA LYS A 120 -13.55 -22.86 -4.26
C LYS A 120 -12.67 -23.95 -4.88
N SER A 121 -11.87 -23.62 -5.91
CA SER A 121 -10.92 -24.57 -6.51
C SER A 121 -9.75 -24.91 -5.59
N PHE A 122 -9.35 -23.99 -4.73
CA PHE A 122 -8.26 -24.15 -3.77
C PHE A 122 -8.71 -24.72 -2.41
N LYS A 123 -10.01 -25.03 -2.24
CA LYS A 123 -10.59 -25.57 -1.00
C LYS A 123 -10.30 -24.66 0.20
N LYS A 124 -9.39 -25.07 1.12
CA LYS A 124 -8.93 -24.29 2.27
C LYS A 124 -7.59 -23.56 2.05
N ASN A 125 -6.95 -23.77 0.90
CA ASN A 125 -5.60 -23.30 0.62
C ASN A 125 -5.63 -21.90 -0.02
N PHE A 126 -6.27 -20.94 0.63
CA PHE A 126 -6.30 -19.55 0.19
C PHE A 126 -6.13 -18.59 1.36
N VAL A 127 -5.55 -17.44 1.09
CA VAL A 127 -5.38 -16.35 2.06
C VAL A 127 -5.91 -15.06 1.47
N ARG A 128 -6.70 -14.33 2.26
CA ARG A 128 -7.13 -12.97 1.94
C ARG A 128 -6.33 -11.98 2.77
N PHE A 129 -5.68 -11.05 2.09
CA PHE A 129 -4.96 -9.93 2.72
C PHE A 129 -5.86 -8.70 2.78
N PHE A 130 -6.08 -8.18 3.96
CA PHE A 130 -6.77 -6.92 4.18
C PHE A 130 -5.75 -5.78 4.22
N LYS A 131 -6.23 -4.53 4.12
CA LYS A 131 -5.36 -3.38 4.38
C LYS A 131 -4.79 -3.53 5.80
N PRO A 132 -3.45 -3.52 5.97
CA PRO A 132 -2.83 -3.71 7.28
C PRO A 132 -3.12 -2.50 8.17
N ASN A 133 -3.26 -2.73 9.47
CA ASN A 133 -3.21 -1.66 10.45
C ASN A 133 -1.75 -1.17 10.61
N LEU A 134 -1.56 -0.02 11.28
CA LEU A 134 -0.23 0.58 11.45
C LEU A 134 0.81 -0.39 12.02
N GLY A 135 0.45 -1.15 13.06
CA GLY A 135 1.37 -2.11 13.68
C GLY A 135 1.80 -3.24 12.74
N GLU A 136 0.86 -3.78 11.95
CA GLU A 136 1.16 -4.77 10.91
C GLU A 136 2.00 -4.19 9.78
N ALA A 137 1.69 -2.96 9.34
CA ALA A 137 2.44 -2.27 8.31
C ALA A 137 3.90 -2.06 8.73
N LEU A 138 4.14 -1.53 9.93
CA LEU A 138 5.47 -1.33 10.48
C LEU A 138 6.23 -2.65 10.69
N SER A 139 5.53 -3.72 11.07
CA SER A 139 6.13 -5.05 11.18
C SER A 139 6.62 -5.57 9.82
N LEU A 140 5.82 -5.42 8.77
CA LEU A 140 6.20 -5.81 7.41
C LEU A 140 7.37 -4.96 6.88
N LEU A 141 7.35 -3.65 7.10
CA LEU A 141 8.44 -2.75 6.72
C LEU A 141 9.73 -3.10 7.46
N ASN A 142 9.66 -3.39 8.75
CA ASN A 142 10.83 -3.78 9.54
C ASN A 142 11.43 -5.11 9.05
N LEU A 143 10.60 -6.10 8.67
CA LEU A 143 11.08 -7.33 8.05
C LEU A 143 11.82 -7.05 6.74
N LYS A 144 11.23 -6.20 5.89
CA LYS A 144 11.85 -5.80 4.63
C LYS A 144 13.13 -4.99 4.82
N ALA A 145 13.16 -4.06 5.78
CA ALA A 145 14.37 -3.30 6.13
C ALA A 145 15.52 -4.22 6.51
N LYS A 146 15.26 -5.23 7.33
CA LYS A 146 16.26 -6.24 7.71
C LYS A 146 16.76 -7.08 6.53
N GLU A 147 15.88 -7.42 5.57
CA GLU A 147 16.26 -8.18 4.37
C GLU A 147 17.28 -7.42 3.50
N VAL A 148 17.21 -6.09 3.46
CA VAL A 148 18.14 -5.24 2.68
C VAL A 148 19.25 -4.64 3.52
N GLY A 149 19.37 -5.03 4.81
CA GLY A 149 20.40 -4.53 5.71
C GLY A 149 20.19 -3.06 6.14
N LEU A 150 19.00 -2.50 5.99
CA LEU A 150 18.68 -1.14 6.38
C LEU A 150 18.61 -1.01 7.91
N ASN A 151 19.49 -0.19 8.48
CA ASN A 151 19.47 0.15 9.91
C ASN A 151 18.55 1.34 10.16
N ILE A 152 17.34 1.09 10.65
CA ILE A 152 16.30 2.09 10.83
C ILE A 152 15.43 1.75 12.04
N SER A 153 15.08 2.76 12.86
CA SER A 153 14.20 2.56 14.01
C SER A 153 12.72 2.41 13.59
N GLY A 154 11.91 1.76 14.44
CA GLY A 154 10.46 1.68 14.20
C GLY A 154 9.78 3.04 14.12
N TYR A 155 10.30 4.03 14.85
CA TYR A 155 9.84 5.41 14.80
C TYR A 155 10.14 6.05 13.42
N THR A 156 11.34 5.87 12.91
CA THR A 156 11.75 6.40 11.61
C THR A 156 11.02 5.67 10.47
N LEU A 157 10.76 4.35 10.59
CA LEU A 157 9.89 3.61 9.67
C LEU A 157 8.47 4.15 9.64
N GLN A 158 7.92 4.51 10.80
CA GLN A 158 6.60 5.15 10.88
C GLN A 158 6.61 6.51 10.18
N HIS A 159 7.66 7.32 10.36
CA HIS A 159 7.81 8.58 9.67
C HIS A 159 7.81 8.38 8.14
N LEU A 160 8.61 7.44 7.64
CA LEU A 160 8.63 7.08 6.21
C LEU A 160 7.26 6.60 5.71
N TYR A 161 6.57 5.76 6.49
CA TYR A 161 5.26 5.23 6.13
C TYR A 161 4.20 6.32 5.99
N LEU A 162 4.18 7.27 6.91
CA LEU A 162 3.30 8.44 6.83
C LEU A 162 3.69 9.38 5.68
N LEU A 163 5.00 9.56 5.45
CA LEU A 163 5.52 10.35 4.33
C LEU A 163 5.09 9.77 2.98
N GLN A 164 5.01 8.45 2.87
CA GLN A 164 4.59 7.73 1.67
C GLN A 164 3.07 7.42 1.65
N LEU A 165 2.25 8.22 2.35
CA LEU A 165 0.78 8.10 2.38
C LEU A 165 0.26 6.71 2.75
N GLU A 166 0.93 6.05 3.67
CA GLU A 166 0.62 4.67 4.12
C GLU A 166 0.73 3.62 2.99
N ASP A 167 1.55 3.87 1.98
CA ASP A 167 1.85 2.92 0.92
C ASP A 167 3.13 2.14 1.22
N LEU A 168 2.98 0.83 1.46
CA LEU A 168 4.08 -0.08 1.78
C LEU A 168 5.06 -0.25 0.62
N SER A 169 4.56 -0.25 -0.63
CA SER A 169 5.39 -0.44 -1.81
C SER A 169 6.30 0.77 -2.02
N LEU A 170 5.75 1.97 -1.86
CA LEU A 170 6.53 3.21 -1.95
C LEU A 170 7.61 3.28 -0.85
N CYS A 171 7.28 2.87 0.38
CA CYS A 171 8.26 2.80 1.45
C CYS A 171 9.43 1.87 1.11
N VAL A 172 9.12 0.66 0.63
CA VAL A 172 10.14 -0.35 0.32
C VAL A 172 11.00 0.06 -0.87
N ASN A 173 10.47 0.77 -1.86
CA ASN A 173 11.24 1.31 -2.97
C ASN A 173 12.34 2.30 -2.53
N GLU A 174 12.19 2.92 -1.36
CA GLU A 174 13.19 3.81 -0.79
C GLU A 174 14.29 3.10 0.01
N PHE A 175 14.09 1.83 0.36
CA PHE A 175 14.98 1.12 1.29
C PHE A 175 16.40 0.94 0.75
N GLU A 176 16.57 0.59 -0.52
CA GLU A 176 17.91 0.43 -1.11
C GLU A 176 18.70 1.74 -1.05
N LYS A 177 18.05 2.87 -1.32
CA LYS A 177 18.64 4.20 -1.22
C LYS A 177 18.99 4.56 0.23
N LEU A 178 18.08 4.25 1.17
CA LEU A 178 18.31 4.50 2.60
C LEU A 178 19.36 3.56 3.20
N ALA A 179 19.52 2.35 2.67
CA ALA A 179 20.54 1.42 3.11
C ALA A 179 21.98 1.84 2.74
N LEU A 180 22.14 2.89 1.91
CA LEU A 180 23.46 3.48 1.63
C LEU A 180 24.01 4.35 2.77
N PHE A 181 23.21 4.63 3.79
CA PHE A 181 23.70 5.33 4.99
C PHE A 181 24.48 4.35 5.89
N ASP A 182 25.70 4.70 6.26
CA ASP A 182 26.55 3.89 7.14
C ASP A 182 26.08 3.85 8.60
N THR A 183 25.16 4.73 8.98
CA THR A 183 24.61 4.88 10.33
C THR A 183 23.13 4.56 10.37
N GLU A 184 22.56 4.50 11.58
CA GLU A 184 21.10 4.39 11.73
C GLU A 184 20.41 5.59 11.09
N VAL A 185 19.51 5.31 10.14
CA VAL A 185 18.73 6.33 9.42
C VAL A 185 17.81 7.07 10.37
N GLN A 186 17.91 8.38 10.39
CA GLN A 186 17.06 9.27 11.17
C GLN A 186 15.96 9.90 10.31
N SER A 187 14.91 10.45 10.95
CA SER A 187 13.82 11.13 10.22
C SER A 187 14.33 12.30 9.36
N ALA A 188 15.34 13.03 9.82
CA ALA A 188 15.97 14.10 9.05
C ALA A 188 16.67 13.61 7.77
N ASP A 189 17.20 12.38 7.77
CA ASP A 189 17.80 11.79 6.57
C ASP A 189 16.71 11.43 5.55
N ILE A 190 15.58 10.88 6.04
CA ILE A 190 14.40 10.62 5.21
C ILE A 190 13.94 11.93 4.55
N ASP A 191 13.73 12.98 5.34
CA ASP A 191 13.25 14.29 4.83
C ASP A 191 14.18 14.89 3.77
N ARG A 192 15.48 14.56 3.83
CA ARG A 192 16.49 15.05 2.89
C ARG A 192 16.54 14.27 1.57
N VAL A 193 16.34 12.94 1.60
CA VAL A 193 16.61 12.08 0.43
C VAL A 193 15.38 11.38 -0.13
N VAL A 194 14.31 11.29 0.64
CA VAL A 194 13.04 10.66 0.20
C VAL A 194 12.10 11.75 -0.27
N TYR A 195 11.85 11.77 -1.57
CA TYR A 195 10.78 12.60 -2.12
C TYR A 195 9.43 11.94 -1.79
N GLY A 196 8.89 12.27 -0.62
CA GLY A 196 7.59 11.77 -0.20
C GLY A 196 6.47 12.44 -0.98
N LEU A 197 5.57 11.63 -1.52
CA LEU A 197 4.30 12.12 -2.07
C LEU A 197 3.41 12.74 -0.97
N GLY A 198 3.83 12.63 0.28
CA GLY A 198 2.86 12.76 1.32
C GLY A 198 3.09 13.79 2.39
N ALA A 199 4.17 13.81 3.10
CA ALA A 199 4.10 14.59 4.35
C ALA A 199 4.83 15.93 4.30
N VAL A 200 6.09 15.99 3.90
CA VAL A 200 6.81 17.27 3.92
C VAL A 200 6.34 18.19 2.80
N GLY A 201 6.19 17.64 1.60
CA GLY A 201 5.63 18.41 0.48
C GLY A 201 4.17 18.79 0.74
N LEU A 202 3.36 17.88 1.27
CA LEU A 202 1.95 18.14 1.57
C LEU A 202 1.79 19.06 2.79
N ASP A 203 2.51 18.82 3.88
CA ASP A 203 2.44 19.67 5.07
C ASP A 203 2.89 21.09 4.74
N SER A 204 4.01 21.26 4.01
CA SER A 204 4.47 22.55 3.50
C SER A 204 3.46 23.19 2.54
N PHE A 205 2.87 22.40 1.64
CA PHE A 205 1.83 22.85 0.72
C PHE A 205 0.57 23.30 1.47
N VAL A 206 0.08 22.50 2.43
CA VAL A 206 -1.09 22.87 3.24
C VAL A 206 -0.79 24.06 4.13
N GLU A 207 0.44 24.19 4.65
CA GLU A 207 0.85 25.37 5.39
C GLU A 207 0.78 26.65 4.52
N LYS A 208 1.28 26.61 3.29
CA LYS A 208 1.12 27.71 2.32
C LYS A 208 -0.34 27.98 2.01
N LEU A 209 -1.14 26.91 1.81
CA LEU A 209 -2.57 27.02 1.57
C LEU A 209 -3.27 27.75 2.72
N LEU A 210 -2.97 27.37 3.98
CA LEU A 210 -3.52 27.98 5.19
C LEU A 210 -3.07 29.44 5.39
N LYS A 211 -1.83 29.77 4.98
CA LYS A 211 -1.26 31.13 5.01
C LYS A 211 -1.73 32.00 3.85
N LYS A 212 -2.50 31.46 2.91
CA LYS A 212 -2.94 32.12 1.66
C LYS A 212 -1.77 32.59 0.77
N GLU A 213 -0.66 31.87 0.81
CA GLU A 213 0.50 32.09 -0.04
C GLU A 213 0.26 31.54 -1.45
N ASP A 214 1.13 31.90 -2.42
CA ASP A 214 1.06 31.30 -3.76
C ASP A 214 1.43 29.81 -3.69
N ILE A 215 0.51 28.97 -4.20
CA ILE A 215 0.61 27.52 -4.16
C ILE A 215 1.00 26.89 -5.50
N LYS A 216 1.15 27.68 -6.58
CA LYS A 216 1.34 27.15 -7.93
C LYS A 216 2.60 26.31 -8.07
N ASP A 217 3.75 26.84 -7.67
CA ASP A 217 5.04 26.14 -7.76
C ASP A 217 5.06 24.91 -6.89
N SER A 218 4.50 25.03 -5.67
CA SER A 218 4.41 23.89 -4.74
C SER A 218 3.46 22.81 -5.24
N PHE A 219 2.39 23.19 -5.92
CA PHE A 219 1.47 22.25 -6.56
C PHE A 219 2.12 21.56 -7.77
N SER A 220 2.85 22.29 -8.62
CA SER A 220 3.61 21.70 -9.74
C SER A 220 4.60 20.66 -9.23
N THR A 221 5.35 20.99 -8.17
CA THR A 221 6.28 20.05 -7.53
C THR A 221 5.58 18.79 -7.01
N LEU A 222 4.41 18.92 -6.38
CA LEU A 222 3.60 17.78 -5.92
C LEU A 222 3.07 16.94 -7.07
N SER A 223 2.72 17.56 -8.19
CA SER A 223 2.19 16.89 -9.39
C SER A 223 3.29 16.20 -10.20
N GLU A 224 4.50 16.78 -10.27
CA GLU A 224 5.63 16.28 -11.05
C GLU A 224 6.39 15.16 -10.32
N SER A 225 6.46 15.22 -8.99
CA SER A 225 7.31 14.34 -8.19
C SER A 225 6.81 12.91 -8.02
N GLY A 226 5.69 12.51 -8.61
CA GLY A 226 5.28 11.14 -8.41
C GLY A 226 4.09 10.59 -9.20
N GLY A 227 3.68 11.19 -10.31
CA GLY A 227 2.50 10.66 -11.04
C GLY A 227 1.24 10.61 -10.16
N ALA A 228 1.14 11.52 -9.20
CA ALA A 228 0.00 11.62 -8.32
C ALA A 228 -1.19 12.12 -9.15
N ASP A 229 -2.16 11.23 -9.37
CA ASP A 229 -3.49 11.60 -9.86
C ASP A 229 -4.06 12.73 -8.98
N GLU A 230 -4.69 13.72 -9.56
CA GLU A 230 -5.30 14.87 -8.89
C GLU A 230 -6.27 14.43 -7.77
N VAL A 231 -6.87 13.25 -7.91
CA VAL A 231 -7.71 12.62 -6.88
C VAL A 231 -6.89 12.21 -5.65
N ARG A 232 -5.64 11.77 -5.83
CA ARG A 232 -4.75 11.46 -4.70
C ARG A 232 -4.36 12.72 -3.94
N VAL A 233 -4.03 13.80 -4.65
CA VAL A 233 -3.68 15.09 -4.02
C VAL A 233 -4.86 15.61 -3.19
N ILE A 234 -6.08 15.62 -3.75
CA ILE A 234 -7.25 16.09 -3.02
C ILE A 234 -7.57 15.23 -1.80
N ASN A 235 -7.46 13.89 -1.92
CA ASN A 235 -7.66 12.97 -0.80
C ASN A 235 -6.63 13.18 0.32
N ALA A 236 -5.38 13.45 -0.03
CA ALA A 236 -4.33 13.75 0.92
C ALA A 236 -4.61 15.06 1.70
N ILE A 237 -5.05 16.12 0.99
CA ILE A 237 -5.47 17.37 1.61
C ILE A 237 -6.68 17.17 2.53
N GLN A 238 -7.70 16.41 2.07
CA GLN A 238 -8.86 16.07 2.89
C GLN A 238 -8.48 15.31 4.15
N SER A 239 -7.61 14.31 4.02
CA SER A 239 -7.12 13.51 5.16
C SER A 239 -6.39 14.39 6.16
N TYR A 240 -5.50 15.26 5.69
CA TYR A 240 -4.77 16.19 6.57
C TYR A 240 -5.71 17.13 7.31
N LEU A 241 -6.63 17.79 6.61
CA LEU A 241 -7.61 18.71 7.22
C LEU A 241 -8.56 17.98 8.17
N SER A 242 -8.95 16.75 7.87
CA SER A 242 -9.74 15.92 8.78
C SER A 242 -8.98 15.60 10.06
N GLN A 243 -7.69 15.31 9.97
CA GLN A 243 -6.85 15.13 11.16
C GLN A 243 -6.74 16.42 11.97
N LEU A 244 -6.55 17.57 11.31
CA LEU A 244 -6.56 18.86 12.02
C LEU A 244 -7.87 19.12 12.75
N LEU A 245 -9.01 18.78 12.14
CA LEU A 245 -10.32 18.88 12.80
C LEU A 245 -10.40 18.00 14.03
N LEU A 246 -9.89 16.76 13.98
CA LEU A 246 -9.84 15.87 15.15
C LEU A 246 -8.97 16.48 16.27
N PHE A 247 -7.80 17.03 15.94
CA PHE A 247 -6.97 17.76 16.90
C PHE A 247 -7.71 18.96 17.49
N HIS A 248 -8.37 19.77 16.66
CA HIS A 248 -9.15 20.93 17.09
C HIS A 248 -10.23 20.55 18.11
N MET A 249 -11.01 19.51 17.79
CA MET A 249 -12.09 19.06 18.68
C MET A 249 -11.54 18.51 20.00
N TYR A 250 -10.48 17.72 19.94
CA TYR A 250 -9.83 17.15 21.13
C TYR A 250 -9.26 18.25 22.05
N ILE A 251 -8.55 19.23 21.46
CA ILE A 251 -7.98 20.37 22.23
C ILE A 251 -9.10 21.20 22.87
N LYS A 252 -10.20 21.43 22.14
CA LYS A 252 -11.37 22.13 22.71
C LYS A 252 -12.00 21.41 23.90
N MET A 253 -11.99 20.08 23.88
CA MET A 253 -12.57 19.27 24.97
C MET A 253 -11.62 19.11 26.17
N HIS A 254 -10.32 18.99 25.93
CA HIS A 254 -9.35 18.57 26.95
C HIS A 254 -8.31 19.64 27.33
N GLY A 255 -8.23 20.76 26.58
CA GLY A 255 -7.25 21.82 26.80
C GLY A 255 -5.80 21.47 26.44
N THR A 256 -5.58 20.23 25.95
CA THR A 256 -4.26 19.71 25.53
C THR A 256 -4.42 18.78 24.35
N PHE A 257 -3.32 18.29 23.78
CA PHE A 257 -3.39 17.28 22.71
C PHE A 257 -2.62 16.02 23.08
N ASP A 258 -3.13 14.89 22.62
CA ASP A 258 -2.47 13.58 22.64
C ASP A 258 -2.71 12.90 21.28
N ALA A 259 -1.67 12.87 20.45
CA ALA A 259 -1.79 12.31 19.10
C ALA A 259 -2.26 10.86 19.11
N ARG A 260 -1.87 10.06 20.09
CA ARG A 260 -2.29 8.66 20.21
C ARG A 260 -3.78 8.53 20.55
N ALA A 261 -4.27 9.37 21.43
CA ALA A 261 -5.69 9.40 21.77
C ALA A 261 -6.56 9.92 20.60
N ILE A 262 -6.03 10.87 19.83
CA ILE A 262 -6.71 11.52 18.70
C ILE A 262 -6.77 10.59 17.47
N LEU A 263 -5.62 10.00 17.09
CA LEU A 263 -5.44 9.28 15.83
C LEU A 263 -5.41 7.76 15.99
N GLY A 264 -5.28 7.25 17.22
CA GLY A 264 -5.09 5.84 17.50
C GLY A 264 -3.62 5.38 17.40
N TYR A 265 -2.70 6.26 17.01
CA TYR A 265 -1.26 6.00 16.90
C TYR A 265 -0.45 7.24 17.26
N PRO A 266 0.80 7.08 17.77
CA PRO A 266 1.65 8.21 18.12
C PRO A 266 2.17 8.91 16.86
N LEU A 267 2.32 10.23 16.93
CA LEU A 267 3.05 11.03 15.94
C LEU A 267 4.40 11.47 16.53
N PRO A 268 5.40 11.77 15.67
CA PRO A 268 6.59 12.52 16.07
C PRO A 268 6.22 13.78 16.86
N PRO A 269 6.91 14.09 17.98
CA PRO A 269 6.52 15.20 18.84
C PRO A 269 6.41 16.54 18.12
N GLN A 270 7.34 16.81 17.18
CA GLN A 270 7.32 18.03 16.37
C GLN A 270 6.10 18.09 15.45
N LEU A 271 5.80 16.97 14.78
CA LEU A 271 4.66 16.87 13.87
C LEU A 271 3.32 16.96 14.63
N ALA A 272 3.23 16.31 15.80
CA ALA A 272 2.06 16.41 16.66
C ALA A 272 1.80 17.85 17.12
N LYS A 273 2.87 18.56 17.54
CA LYS A 273 2.79 19.97 17.90
C LYS A 273 2.37 20.84 16.71
N GLN A 274 2.98 20.65 15.55
CA GLN A 274 2.64 21.39 14.34
C GLN A 274 1.15 21.22 13.98
N ARG A 275 0.63 19.98 14.04
CA ARG A 275 -0.79 19.72 13.80
C ARG A 275 -1.70 20.35 14.83
N ALA A 276 -1.32 20.32 16.10
CA ALA A 276 -2.04 21.02 17.15
C ALA A 276 -2.08 22.54 16.88
N ASP A 277 -0.93 23.14 16.57
CA ASP A 277 -0.82 24.58 16.29
C ASP A 277 -1.64 24.98 15.03
N HIS A 278 -1.61 24.17 13.96
CA HIS A 278 -2.42 24.42 12.78
C HIS A 278 -3.91 24.26 13.07
N SER A 279 -4.28 23.26 13.87
CA SER A 279 -5.67 22.95 14.14
C SER A 279 -6.44 24.06 14.86
N ILE A 280 -5.79 24.75 15.81
CA ILE A 280 -6.44 25.82 16.59
C ILE A 280 -6.60 27.14 15.82
N ARG A 281 -5.88 27.31 14.70
CA ARG A 281 -5.96 28.52 13.87
C ARG A 281 -7.20 28.55 12.97
N ILE A 282 -7.84 27.40 12.77
CA ILE A 282 -8.99 27.26 11.88
C ILE A 282 -10.26 27.16 12.74
N GLU A 283 -11.24 28.01 12.46
CA GLU A 283 -12.54 27.94 13.12
C GLU A 283 -13.37 26.71 12.64
N ILE A 284 -14.21 26.19 13.52
CA ILE A 284 -15.02 25.00 13.23
C ILE A 284 -15.91 25.15 12.01
N GLN A 285 -16.47 26.35 11.79
CA GLN A 285 -17.30 26.60 10.62
C GLN A 285 -16.48 26.62 9.32
N THR A 286 -15.23 27.08 9.39
CA THR A 286 -14.27 27.04 8.27
C THR A 286 -13.96 25.61 7.90
N TYR A 287 -13.70 24.70 8.86
CA TYR A 287 -13.50 23.29 8.59
C TYR A 287 -14.66 22.69 7.77
N LYS A 288 -15.89 22.97 8.16
CA LYS A 288 -17.08 22.50 7.45
C LYS A 288 -17.09 22.98 6.00
N ASN A 289 -16.90 24.28 5.78
CA ASN A 289 -16.93 24.88 4.45
C ASN A 289 -15.82 24.33 3.55
N VAL A 290 -14.62 24.18 4.08
CA VAL A 290 -13.44 23.68 3.37
C VAL A 290 -13.62 22.21 2.99
N LEU A 291 -14.02 21.35 3.92
CA LEU A 291 -14.24 19.92 3.65
C LEU A 291 -15.38 19.70 2.65
N GLU A 292 -16.46 20.50 2.74
CA GLU A 292 -17.56 20.45 1.76
C GLU A 292 -17.08 20.88 0.37
N HIS A 293 -16.24 21.94 0.27
CA HIS A 293 -15.67 22.39 -0.99
C HIS A 293 -14.77 21.31 -1.60
N LEU A 294 -13.90 20.67 -0.82
CA LEU A 294 -13.02 19.59 -1.27
C LEU A 294 -13.81 18.37 -1.75
N ALA A 295 -14.86 17.98 -1.01
CA ALA A 295 -15.72 16.86 -1.42
C ALA A 295 -16.44 17.14 -2.77
N LYS A 296 -16.92 18.36 -2.99
CA LYS A 296 -17.50 18.79 -4.28
C LYS A 296 -16.46 18.76 -5.40
N THR A 297 -15.23 19.19 -5.12
CA THR A 297 -14.12 19.18 -6.08
C THR A 297 -13.74 17.74 -6.46
N GLU A 298 -13.63 16.85 -5.49
CA GLU A 298 -13.34 15.43 -5.73
C GLU A 298 -14.44 14.78 -6.60
N LEU A 299 -15.70 15.07 -6.30
CA LEU A 299 -16.82 14.55 -7.07
C LEU A 299 -16.79 15.03 -8.53
N ALA A 300 -16.41 16.29 -8.78
CA ALA A 300 -16.27 16.84 -10.12
C ALA A 300 -15.12 16.18 -10.87
N LEU A 301 -13.95 16.01 -10.24
CA LEU A 301 -12.77 15.31 -10.81
C LEU A 301 -13.09 13.86 -11.24
N LYS A 302 -13.97 13.18 -10.49
CA LYS A 302 -14.38 11.80 -10.79
C LYS A 302 -15.46 11.68 -11.85
N LYS A 303 -16.36 12.66 -11.97
CA LYS A 303 -17.55 12.57 -12.83
C LYS A 303 -17.39 13.19 -14.21
N VAL A 304 -16.59 14.23 -14.36
CA VAL A 304 -16.51 15.01 -15.61
C VAL A 304 -15.44 14.44 -16.53
N LYS A 305 -15.86 13.85 -17.67
CA LYS A 305 -14.97 13.12 -18.59
C LYS A 305 -13.94 13.97 -19.33
N ASN A 306 -14.26 15.24 -19.63
CA ASN A 306 -13.41 16.14 -20.44
C ASN A 306 -12.87 17.32 -19.64
N LEU A 307 -12.65 17.13 -18.34
CA LEU A 307 -12.13 18.14 -17.45
C LEU A 307 -10.59 18.15 -17.53
N ASP A 308 -9.99 19.31 -17.73
CA ASP A 308 -8.58 19.49 -17.37
C ASP A 308 -8.47 19.45 -15.84
N LYS A 309 -8.20 18.26 -15.34
CA LYS A 309 -8.24 17.97 -13.90
C LYS A 309 -7.21 18.79 -13.12
N ASN A 310 -6.02 19.00 -13.70
CA ASN A 310 -4.94 19.75 -13.07
C ASN A 310 -5.35 21.22 -12.88
N SER A 311 -5.74 21.91 -13.96
CA SER A 311 -6.19 23.31 -13.90
C SER A 311 -7.44 23.47 -13.01
N TYR A 312 -8.34 22.50 -13.04
CA TYR A 312 -9.53 22.51 -12.19
C TYR A 312 -9.17 22.40 -10.71
N LEU A 313 -8.26 21.48 -10.35
CA LEU A 313 -7.82 21.30 -8.97
C LEU A 313 -7.10 22.55 -8.44
N ILE A 314 -6.15 23.11 -9.21
CA ILE A 314 -5.49 24.38 -8.83
C ILE A 314 -6.52 25.48 -8.58
N SER A 315 -7.47 25.66 -9.50
CA SER A 315 -8.52 26.67 -9.34
C SER A 315 -9.37 26.44 -8.08
N ALA A 316 -9.69 25.18 -7.78
CA ALA A 316 -10.45 24.82 -6.58
C ALA A 316 -9.66 25.09 -5.30
N LEU A 317 -8.34 24.84 -5.30
CA LEU A 317 -7.46 25.09 -4.15
C LEU A 317 -7.26 26.61 -3.91
N ILE A 318 -7.16 27.41 -4.98
CA ILE A 318 -7.13 28.88 -4.86
C ILE A 318 -8.46 29.39 -4.27
N LYS A 319 -9.60 28.86 -4.73
CA LYS A 319 -10.91 29.20 -4.14
C LYS A 319 -11.02 28.77 -2.68
N LEU A 320 -10.41 27.67 -2.32
CA LEU A 320 -10.39 27.18 -0.93
C LEU A 320 -9.70 28.17 0.00
N GLN A 321 -8.65 28.87 -0.46
CA GLN A 321 -7.99 29.95 0.31
C GLN A 321 -8.94 31.10 0.68
N ALA A 322 -10.00 31.31 -0.07
CA ALA A 322 -11.00 32.33 0.27
C ALA A 322 -11.90 31.93 1.46
N TYR A 323 -11.98 30.65 1.79
CA TYR A 323 -12.71 30.16 2.99
C TYR A 323 -11.87 30.19 4.25
N LEU A 324 -10.55 30.09 4.11
CA LEU A 324 -9.57 30.14 5.21
C LEU A 324 -9.34 31.59 5.67
#